data_45fc257b06224d65d897817cfaf804c5
#
_entry.id   45fc257b06224d65d897817cfaf804c5
#
_cell.length_a   1.000
_cell.length_b   1.000
_cell.length_c   1.000
_cell.angle_alpha   90.00
_cell.angle_beta   90.00
_cell.angle_gamma   90.00
#
_symmetry.space_group_name_H-M   'P 1'
#
loop_
_entity.id
_entity.type
_entity.pdbx_description
1 polymer ?
#
loop_
_entity_poly.entity_id
_entity_poly.type
_entity_poly.pdbx_seq_one_letter_code
_entity_poly.pdbx_strand_id
1 'polypeptide(L)' 'MNYQNFIFENGKQTDIPLEKHHVIPRSVFNSPSNNIVVYLTPQYHGYAHILYDRENGTDTARLY' A
#
# COMPACT_ATOMS: atom_id res chain seq x y z
N MET A 1 4.92 14.44 0.52
CA MET A 1 3.94 13.63 -0.25
C MET A 1 3.14 12.78 0.71
N ASN A 2 1.83 12.78 0.59
CA ASN A 2 1.03 11.93 1.46
C ASN A 2 0.84 10.54 0.83
N TYR A 3 0.33 9.61 1.63
CA TYR A 3 0.18 8.22 1.22
C TYR A 3 -0.69 8.10 -0.04
N GLN A 4 -1.84 8.76 -0.06
CA GLN A 4 -2.77 8.64 -1.17
C GLN A 4 -2.17 9.13 -2.48
N ASN A 5 -1.50 10.29 -2.45
CA ASN A 5 -0.83 10.80 -3.64
C ASN A 5 0.28 9.89 -4.11
N PHE A 6 1.05 9.33 -3.16
CA PHE A 6 2.11 8.39 -3.50
C PHE A 6 1.55 7.18 -4.25
N ILE A 7 0.44 6.62 -3.75
CA ILE A 7 -0.19 5.46 -4.37
C ILE A 7 -0.69 5.80 -5.78
N PHE A 8 -1.32 6.95 -5.95
CA PHE A 8 -1.82 7.35 -7.26
C PHE A 8 -0.70 7.54 -8.28
N GLU A 9 0.41 8.12 -7.85
CA GLU A 9 1.51 8.42 -8.76
C GLU A 9 2.32 7.19 -9.14
N ASN A 10 2.45 6.23 -8.23
CA ASN A 10 3.37 5.10 -8.39
C ASN A 10 2.70 3.76 -8.54
N GLY A 11 1.42 3.64 -8.18
CA GLY A 11 0.70 2.38 -8.31
C GLY A 11 0.38 2.06 -9.77
N LYS A 12 0.46 0.78 -10.12
CA LYS A 12 0.18 0.29 -11.47
C LYS A 12 -1.01 -0.65 -11.44
N GLN A 13 -1.54 -0.92 -12.64
CA GLN A 13 -2.71 -1.81 -12.77
C GLN A 13 -2.32 -3.25 -13.12
N THR A 14 -1.05 -3.51 -13.30
CA THR A 14 -0.53 -4.83 -13.66
C THR A 14 0.47 -5.30 -12.62
N ASP A 15 0.48 -6.60 -12.36
CA ASP A 15 1.33 -7.19 -11.32
C ASP A 15 2.72 -7.61 -11.82
N ILE A 16 3.03 -7.42 -13.08
CA ILE A 16 4.32 -7.90 -13.64
C ILE A 16 5.22 -6.72 -13.94
N PRO A 17 6.41 -6.64 -13.33
CA PRO A 17 7.01 -7.49 -12.29
C PRO A 17 6.83 -6.94 -10.87
N LEU A 18 5.66 -6.46 -10.54
CA LEU A 18 5.40 -5.64 -9.36
C LEU A 18 4.75 -6.46 -8.26
N GLU A 19 4.75 -5.91 -7.04
CA GLU A 19 4.15 -6.51 -5.88
C GLU A 19 2.76 -5.94 -5.61
N LYS A 20 1.85 -6.80 -5.19
CA LYS A 20 0.48 -6.43 -4.87
C LYS A 20 0.44 -5.68 -3.53
N HIS A 21 -0.23 -4.52 -3.54
CA HIS A 21 -0.40 -3.71 -2.34
C HIS A 21 -1.88 -3.35 -2.18
N HIS A 22 -2.44 -3.66 -1.02
CA HIS A 22 -3.81 -3.23 -0.68
C HIS A 22 -3.77 -1.78 -0.25
N VAL A 23 -4.60 -0.94 -0.87
CA VAL A 23 -4.64 0.48 -0.56
C VAL A 23 -4.95 0.70 0.92
N ILE A 24 -5.86 -0.10 1.47
CA ILE A 24 -6.06 -0.17 2.92
C ILE A 24 -5.43 -1.48 3.38
N PRO A 25 -4.34 -1.45 4.18
CA PRO A 25 -3.66 -2.68 4.57
C PRO A 25 -4.60 -3.67 5.25
N ARG A 26 -4.45 -4.95 4.92
CA ARG A 26 -5.34 -6.00 5.43
C ARG A 26 -5.27 -6.14 6.93
N SER A 27 -4.14 -5.79 7.53
CA SER A 27 -4.00 -5.80 8.98
C SER A 27 -4.87 -4.75 9.67
N VAL A 28 -5.35 -3.75 8.91
CA VAL A 28 -6.19 -2.68 9.42
C VAL A 28 -7.63 -2.88 9.00
N PHE A 29 -7.85 -3.32 7.76
CA PHE A 29 -9.19 -3.44 7.19
C PHE A 29 -9.32 -4.80 6.50
N ASN A 30 -10.21 -5.62 7.01
CA ASN A 30 -10.32 -7.02 6.60
C ASN A 30 -11.59 -7.29 5.77
N SER A 31 -11.94 -6.36 4.87
CA SER A 31 -13.08 -6.55 3.97
C SER A 31 -12.61 -6.52 2.53
N PRO A 32 -12.43 -7.67 1.89
CA PRO A 32 -11.86 -7.71 0.53
C PRO A 32 -12.74 -7.04 -0.52
N SER A 33 -14.04 -6.97 -0.29
CA SER A 33 -14.96 -6.42 -1.30
C SER A 33 -14.81 -4.91 -1.47
N ASN A 34 -14.25 -4.21 -0.48
CA ASN A 34 -14.12 -2.76 -0.52
C ASN A 34 -12.68 -2.29 -0.59
N ASN A 35 -11.74 -3.21 -0.75
CA ASN A 35 -10.33 -2.85 -0.73
C ASN A 35 -9.77 -2.90 -2.15
N ILE A 36 -9.22 -1.78 -2.59
CA ILE A 36 -8.61 -1.64 -3.90
C ILE A 36 -7.15 -2.03 -3.79
N VAL A 37 -6.61 -2.68 -4.82
CA VAL A 37 -5.19 -3.01 -4.86
C VAL A 37 -4.51 -2.25 -5.98
N VAL A 38 -3.24 -1.94 -5.76
CA VAL A 38 -2.32 -1.41 -6.77
C VAL A 38 -1.06 -2.25 -6.74
N TYR A 39 -0.23 -2.12 -7.76
CA TYR A 39 1.01 -2.88 -7.86
C TYR A 39 2.18 -1.92 -7.82
N LEU A 40 3.18 -2.22 -6.98
CA LEU A 40 4.31 -1.35 -6.72
C LEU A 40 5.60 -2.15 -6.79
N THR A 41 6.72 -1.47 -7.06
CA THR A 41 8.02 -2.11 -6.89
C THR A 41 8.22 -2.48 -5.43
N PRO A 42 9.11 -3.45 -5.13
CA PRO A 42 9.36 -3.81 -3.73
C PRO A 42 9.75 -2.62 -2.86
N GLN A 43 10.58 -1.72 -3.40
CA GLN A 43 11.00 -0.53 -2.66
C GLN A 43 9.82 0.39 -2.37
N TYR A 44 8.97 0.61 -3.36
CA TYR A 44 7.81 1.48 -3.20
C TYR A 44 6.75 0.83 -2.33
N HIS A 45 6.64 -0.50 -2.37
CA HIS A 45 5.70 -1.22 -1.52
C HIS A 45 6.04 -1.00 -0.04
N GLY A 46 7.32 -1.16 0.32
CA GLY A 46 7.77 -0.89 1.68
C GLY A 46 7.55 0.58 2.07
N TYR A 47 7.87 1.49 1.16
CA TYR A 47 7.70 2.91 1.44
C TYR A 47 6.23 3.29 1.62
N ALA A 48 5.35 2.66 0.84
CA ALA A 48 3.91 2.89 0.99
C ALA A 48 3.43 2.55 2.40
N HIS A 49 3.90 1.42 2.95
CA HIS A 49 3.56 1.04 4.32
C HIS A 49 4.09 2.07 5.33
N ILE A 50 5.30 2.58 5.12
CA ILE A 50 5.86 3.60 6.01
C ILE A 50 5.02 4.86 5.99
N LEU A 51 4.64 5.33 4.80
CA LEU A 51 3.79 6.52 4.67
C LEU A 51 2.43 6.32 5.33
N TYR A 52 1.82 5.17 5.07
CA TYR A 52 0.53 4.85 5.68
C TYR A 52 0.63 4.89 7.20
N ASP A 53 1.67 4.27 7.75
CA ASP A 53 1.84 4.20 9.20
C ASP A 53 2.03 5.57 9.81
N ARG A 54 2.77 6.45 9.13
CA ARG A 54 2.99 7.81 9.62
C ARG A 54 1.68 8.60 9.70
N GLU A 55 0.80 8.40 8.73
CA GLU A 55 -0.45 9.15 8.68
C GLU A 55 -1.51 8.58 9.61
N ASN A 56 -1.43 7.29 9.92
CA ASN A 56 -2.50 6.60 10.65
C ASN A 56 -2.08 6.08 12.01
N GLY A 57 -0.82 6.22 12.39
CA GLY A 57 -0.33 5.72 13.67
C GLY A 57 -0.36 4.21 13.77
N THR A 58 -0.23 3.52 12.64
CA THR A 58 -0.25 2.06 12.59
C THR A 58 1.15 1.51 12.44
N ASP A 59 1.27 0.19 12.37
CA ASP A 59 2.56 -0.51 12.32
C ASP A 59 2.55 -1.57 11.20
N THR A 60 1.97 -1.23 10.05
CA THR A 60 1.82 -2.19 8.96
C THR A 60 3.15 -2.53 8.29
N ALA A 61 4.12 -1.61 8.32
CA ALA A 61 5.43 -1.85 7.71
C ALA A 61 6.15 -3.02 8.36
N ARG A 62 5.90 -3.27 9.65
CA ARG A 62 6.53 -4.37 10.36
C ARG A 62 5.98 -5.73 9.90
N LEU A 63 4.75 -5.75 9.42
CA LEU A 63 4.08 -6.96 8.97
C LEU A 63 4.28 -7.22 7.46
N TYR A 64 4.89 -6.29 6.80
CA TYR A 64 5.18 -6.38 5.37
C TYR A 64 6.35 -7.35 5.06
#